data_6023bc186b35fe727a8cdd8e3c9ca5a4
#
_entry.id   6023bc186b35fe727a8cdd8e3c9ca5a4
#
_cell.length_a   1.000
_cell.length_b   1.000
_cell.length_c   1.000
_cell.angle_alpha   90.00
_cell.angle_beta   90.00
_cell.angle_gamma   90.00
#
_symmetry.space_group_name_H-M   'P 1'
#
loop_
_entity.id
_entity.type
_entity.pdbx_description
1 polymer ?
#
loop_
_entity_poly.entity_id
_entity_poly.type
_entity_poly.pdbx_seq_one_letter_code
_entity_poly.pdbx_strand_id
1 'polypeptide(L)'
;GLNIKDTRRQIMLYSDGTLDIELEETTHMLDEVTITSGRIQNVKSTQLGAETLRPTQLKNIPMALGEVDILKMVQALPGVKTVGEASSGFNVRGGATDQNLILLNDGTIYNPNHLFGFFAAFNSDMVKEAEIYKSSIPAQYGGRISSILDITGKEANKEKFTGSAGIGLVTSKLNLEIPIIKDRTSVLLSGRTTYSDWIMKQLPEKSGYKNGTAGFYDLATIVAHKFNDKHSLNVYGYYSHDRFAFNSNEKYGYNNLNASARWRAVFNEKLIGYFSAGYDHYDYNNRETVNASAAYKLSFDINQYFVKADFTNILADKHTLNFGFKSMLYHINSGTYEPEGSESFVKKDVLQKDKALETAFYLGDEWEITPKLSVNAGIRYSLFSALGPRSYYQYASGMLPHESTITDTITAGAGKFMKTYHGPEFRLSARYAFTDNFSVKAGFNSMRQYIHKLSNTV
;
A
#
# COMPACT_ATOMS: atom_id res chain seq x y z
N GLY A 1 7.15 -26.45 25.47
CA GLY A 1 5.79 -25.90 25.66
C GLY A 1 5.66 -24.57 24.95
N LEU A 2 4.46 -24.12 24.73
CA LEU A 2 4.23 -22.77 24.17
C LEU A 2 4.79 -21.74 25.14
N ASN A 3 5.57 -20.79 24.63
CA ASN A 3 6.21 -19.69 25.37
C ASN A 3 7.31 -20.09 26.36
N ILE A 4 7.95 -21.22 26.17
CA ILE A 4 9.09 -21.65 27.01
C ILE A 4 10.30 -21.87 26.10
N LYS A 5 11.44 -21.30 26.47
CA LYS A 5 12.71 -21.46 25.77
C LYS A 5 13.12 -22.96 25.78
N ASP A 6 13.40 -23.50 24.59
CA ASP A 6 13.91 -24.87 24.51
C ASP A 6 15.22 -25.01 25.25
N THR A 7 15.18 -25.68 26.38
CA THR A 7 16.35 -25.94 27.22
C THR A 7 16.61 -27.44 27.23
N ARG A 8 17.78 -27.88 26.72
CA ARG A 8 18.24 -29.25 26.81
C ARG A 8 19.24 -29.35 27.95
N ARG A 9 18.96 -30.25 28.89
CA ARG A 9 19.92 -30.59 29.98
C ARG A 9 20.18 -32.08 29.95
N GLN A 10 21.45 -32.46 30.02
CA GLN A 10 21.85 -33.84 30.12
C GLN A 10 22.11 -34.15 31.60
N ILE A 11 21.43 -35.15 32.11
CA ILE A 11 21.48 -35.53 33.52
C ILE A 11 22.03 -36.97 33.60
N MET A 12 23.02 -37.19 34.46
CA MET A 12 23.45 -38.53 34.86
C MET A 12 22.83 -38.85 36.21
N LEU A 13 21.98 -39.84 36.27
CA LEU A 13 21.34 -40.28 37.51
C LEU A 13 22.22 -41.38 38.16
N TYR A 14 22.75 -41.07 39.31
CA TYR A 14 23.53 -42.02 40.10
C TYR A 14 22.80 -42.54 41.35
N SER A 15 21.73 -41.89 41.78
CA SER A 15 20.82 -42.24 42.87
C SER A 15 19.52 -41.45 42.76
N ASP A 16 18.51 -41.80 43.59
CA ASP A 16 17.28 -41.04 43.68
C ASP A 16 17.53 -39.61 44.13
N GLY A 17 16.92 -38.65 43.45
CA GLY A 17 17.06 -37.22 43.74
C GLY A 17 15.92 -36.39 43.12
N THR A 18 15.75 -35.17 43.62
CA THR A 18 14.83 -34.19 43.06
C THR A 18 15.60 -33.22 42.16
N LEU A 19 15.00 -32.91 40.99
CA LEU A 19 15.56 -31.94 40.07
C LEU A 19 14.52 -30.82 39.87
N ASP A 20 14.85 -29.63 40.32
CA ASP A 20 14.08 -28.44 40.05
C ASP A 20 14.57 -27.80 38.75
N ILE A 21 13.66 -27.60 37.79
CA ILE A 21 13.95 -26.98 36.51
C ILE A 21 13.23 -25.63 36.47
N GLU A 22 13.98 -24.56 36.56
CA GLU A 22 13.49 -23.22 36.23
C GLU A 22 13.30 -23.11 34.70
N LEU A 23 12.06 -22.85 34.29
CA LEU A 23 11.72 -22.62 32.91
C LEU A 23 11.76 -21.10 32.63
N GLU A 24 12.62 -20.71 31.70
CA GLU A 24 12.63 -19.33 31.21
C GLU A 24 11.49 -19.14 30.19
N GLU A 25 10.58 -18.23 30.49
CA GLU A 25 9.59 -17.82 29.51
C GLU A 25 10.29 -17.10 28.35
N THR A 26 10.01 -17.56 27.15
CA THR A 26 10.45 -16.85 25.96
C THR A 26 9.39 -15.78 25.68
N THR A 27 9.72 -14.53 25.98
CA THR A 27 8.94 -13.38 25.53
C THR A 27 9.15 -13.18 24.04
N HIS A 28 8.58 -14.08 23.22
CA HIS A 28 8.35 -13.81 21.81
C HIS A 28 7.15 -12.89 21.70
N MET A 29 7.37 -11.60 21.95
CA MET A 29 6.40 -10.59 21.64
C MET A 29 6.27 -10.51 20.11
N LEU A 30 5.11 -10.94 19.62
CA LEU A 30 4.52 -10.59 18.30
C LEU A 30 5.09 -11.22 17.01
N ASP A 31 5.81 -12.34 17.06
CA ASP A 31 6.11 -13.11 15.84
C ASP A 31 5.43 -14.51 15.79
N GLU A 32 4.61 -14.85 16.75
CA GLU A 32 3.85 -16.10 16.69
C GLU A 32 2.60 -15.92 15.79
N VAL A 33 2.80 -16.13 14.52
CA VAL A 33 1.70 -16.40 13.60
C VAL A 33 1.13 -17.77 13.97
N THR A 34 0.22 -17.78 14.91
CA THR A 34 -0.65 -18.94 15.13
C THR A 34 -1.42 -19.15 13.83
N ILE A 35 -1.09 -20.20 13.07
CA ILE A 35 -1.87 -20.61 11.89
C ILE A 35 -3.23 -21.11 12.37
N THR A 36 -4.08 -20.21 12.79
CA THR A 36 -5.50 -20.47 12.97
C THR A 36 -6.16 -20.50 11.61
N SER A 37 -7.04 -21.46 11.36
CA SER A 37 -7.82 -21.45 10.13
C SER A 37 -8.51 -20.08 9.99
N GLY A 38 -8.58 -19.51 8.78
CA GLY A 38 -9.16 -18.18 8.55
C GLY A 38 -10.57 -18.02 9.14
N ARG A 39 -11.31 -19.14 9.31
CA ARG A 39 -12.60 -19.17 9.99
C ARG A 39 -12.51 -18.85 11.48
N ILE A 40 -11.56 -19.43 12.20
CA ILE A 40 -11.37 -19.20 13.64
C ILE A 40 -10.88 -17.78 13.89
N GLN A 41 -9.95 -17.30 13.05
CA GLN A 41 -9.45 -15.92 13.11
C GLN A 41 -10.59 -14.92 12.88
N ASN A 42 -11.46 -15.17 11.91
CA ASN A 42 -12.61 -14.31 11.65
C ASN A 42 -13.61 -14.29 12.83
N VAL A 43 -13.84 -15.39 13.51
CA VAL A 43 -14.73 -15.41 14.70
C VAL A 43 -14.11 -14.65 15.87
N LYS A 44 -12.79 -14.68 16.05
CA LYS A 44 -12.08 -14.08 17.20
C LYS A 44 -11.77 -12.58 17.01
N SER A 45 -11.50 -12.11 15.79
CA SER A 45 -11.19 -10.71 15.52
C SER A 45 -12.38 -9.78 15.77
N THR A 46 -12.14 -8.60 16.34
CA THR A 46 -13.12 -7.50 16.46
C THR A 46 -13.33 -6.77 15.12
N GLN A 47 -12.42 -6.92 14.19
CA GLN A 47 -12.48 -6.21 12.93
C GLN A 47 -13.51 -6.81 11.98
N LEU A 48 -14.38 -5.96 11.45
CA LEU A 48 -15.38 -6.30 10.46
C LEU A 48 -14.85 -6.03 9.05
N GLY A 49 -14.90 -7.04 8.17
CA GLY A 49 -14.51 -6.87 6.76
C GLY A 49 -13.01 -6.71 6.53
N ALA A 50 -12.17 -7.15 7.47
CA ALA A 50 -10.75 -7.30 7.29
C ALA A 50 -10.44 -8.72 6.81
N GLU A 51 -9.58 -8.85 5.81
CA GLU A 51 -9.13 -10.14 5.28
C GLU A 51 -7.63 -10.09 4.98
N THR A 52 -6.92 -11.15 5.39
CA THR A 52 -5.49 -11.32 5.13
C THR A 52 -5.29 -12.32 4.01
N LEU A 53 -4.64 -11.90 2.95
CA LEU A 53 -4.33 -12.67 1.75
C LEU A 53 -2.84 -13.02 1.73
N ARG A 54 -2.52 -14.30 1.66
CA ARG A 54 -1.13 -14.78 1.57
C ARG A 54 -0.90 -15.45 0.23
N PRO A 55 0.02 -14.94 -0.61
CA PRO A 55 0.31 -15.53 -1.93
C PRO A 55 0.70 -17.00 -1.86
N THR A 56 1.34 -17.43 -0.77
CA THR A 56 1.75 -18.83 -0.56
C THR A 56 0.56 -19.80 -0.49
N GLN A 57 -0.60 -19.36 -0.03
CA GLN A 57 -1.80 -20.19 0.08
C GLN A 57 -2.48 -20.43 -1.29
N LEU A 58 -2.11 -19.66 -2.31
CA LEU A 58 -2.79 -19.60 -3.59
C LEU A 58 -1.95 -20.08 -4.77
N LYS A 59 -0.73 -20.55 -4.51
CA LYS A 59 0.15 -21.10 -5.57
C LYS A 59 -0.47 -22.25 -6.36
N ASN A 60 -1.49 -22.90 -5.81
CA ASN A 60 -2.18 -24.03 -6.43
C ASN A 60 -3.50 -23.63 -7.13
N ILE A 61 -3.87 -22.35 -7.13
CA ILE A 61 -5.05 -21.87 -7.84
C ILE A 61 -4.64 -21.44 -9.24
N PRO A 62 -5.25 -21.99 -10.32
CA PRO A 62 -4.99 -21.53 -11.66
C PRO A 62 -5.29 -20.06 -11.82
N MET A 63 -4.29 -19.28 -12.17
CA MET A 63 -4.42 -17.84 -12.43
C MET A 63 -4.23 -17.55 -13.91
N ALA A 64 -4.89 -16.50 -14.39
CA ALA A 64 -4.70 -16.04 -15.76
C ALA A 64 -3.22 -15.71 -16.01
N LEU A 65 -2.70 -16.17 -17.15
CA LEU A 65 -1.30 -15.96 -17.57
C LEU A 65 -0.25 -16.61 -16.64
N GLY A 66 -0.65 -17.49 -15.71
CA GLY A 66 0.26 -18.28 -14.88
C GLY A 66 0.91 -17.54 -13.71
N GLU A 67 0.47 -16.33 -13.38
CA GLU A 67 0.96 -15.56 -12.23
C GLU A 67 -0.09 -15.41 -11.14
N VAL A 68 0.33 -15.58 -9.89
CA VAL A 68 -0.48 -15.23 -8.72
C VAL A 68 -0.57 -13.71 -8.62
N ASP A 69 -1.79 -13.17 -8.71
CA ASP A 69 -2.06 -11.74 -8.70
C ASP A 69 -2.85 -11.35 -7.46
N ILE A 70 -2.24 -10.53 -6.60
CA ILE A 70 -2.83 -10.08 -5.33
C ILE A 70 -4.09 -9.25 -5.57
N LEU A 71 -4.10 -8.41 -6.60
CA LEU A 71 -5.26 -7.56 -6.88
C LEU A 71 -6.43 -8.39 -7.42
N LYS A 72 -6.17 -9.41 -8.23
CA LYS A 72 -7.21 -10.36 -8.66
C LYS A 72 -7.80 -11.12 -7.47
N MET A 73 -6.97 -11.45 -6.48
CA MET A 73 -7.45 -12.04 -5.24
C MET A 73 -8.37 -11.07 -4.48
N VAL A 74 -7.94 -9.81 -4.34
CA VAL A 74 -8.76 -8.75 -3.71
C VAL A 74 -10.08 -8.57 -4.47
N GLN A 75 -10.04 -8.55 -5.80
CA GLN A 75 -11.22 -8.41 -6.66
C GLN A 75 -12.21 -9.57 -6.55
N ALA A 76 -11.74 -10.77 -6.15
CA ALA A 76 -12.61 -11.94 -5.93
C ALA A 76 -13.31 -11.91 -4.56
N LEU A 77 -12.96 -10.98 -3.67
CA LEU A 77 -13.56 -10.89 -2.34
C LEU A 77 -14.97 -10.31 -2.37
N PRO A 78 -15.86 -10.74 -1.47
CA PRO A 78 -17.19 -10.16 -1.34
C PRO A 78 -17.17 -8.65 -1.10
N GLY A 79 -17.98 -7.91 -1.87
CA GLY A 79 -18.07 -6.45 -1.76
C GLY A 79 -16.98 -5.68 -2.52
N VAL A 80 -16.15 -6.36 -3.29
CA VAL A 80 -15.18 -5.75 -4.22
C VAL A 80 -15.66 -5.96 -5.64
N LYS A 81 -15.56 -4.94 -6.48
CA LYS A 81 -15.89 -5.00 -7.91
C LYS A 81 -14.74 -4.42 -8.73
N THR A 82 -14.49 -5.03 -9.88
CA THR A 82 -13.61 -4.47 -10.91
C THR A 82 -14.29 -3.27 -11.57
N VAL A 83 -13.51 -2.30 -12.03
CA VAL A 83 -14.01 -1.11 -12.74
C VAL A 83 -14.35 -1.44 -14.21
N GLY A 84 -13.94 -2.60 -14.69
CA GLY A 84 -14.13 -3.09 -16.05
C GLY A 84 -12.97 -4.00 -16.46
N GLU A 85 -13.11 -4.68 -17.59
CA GLU A 85 -12.00 -5.38 -18.23
C GLU A 85 -10.95 -4.37 -18.71
N ALA A 86 -9.68 -4.68 -18.55
CA ALA A 86 -8.57 -3.78 -18.89
C ALA A 86 -8.65 -2.40 -18.19
N SER A 87 -9.16 -2.34 -16.97
CA SER A 87 -9.20 -1.14 -16.15
C SER A 87 -8.34 -1.29 -14.90
N SER A 88 -7.59 -0.26 -14.59
CA SER A 88 -6.78 -0.18 -13.38
C SER A 88 -7.65 0.19 -12.19
N GLY A 89 -7.83 -0.73 -11.24
CA GLY A 89 -8.49 -0.42 -9.98
C GLY A 89 -9.62 -1.36 -9.60
N PHE A 90 -10.16 -1.10 -8.44
CA PHE A 90 -11.31 -1.82 -7.90
C PHE A 90 -12.14 -0.87 -7.03
N ASN A 91 -13.43 -1.17 -6.96
CA ASN A 91 -14.37 -0.46 -6.12
C ASN A 91 -14.76 -1.34 -4.94
N VAL A 92 -14.78 -0.77 -3.74
CA VAL A 92 -15.18 -1.48 -2.53
C VAL A 92 -16.46 -0.87 -1.99
N ARG A 93 -17.49 -1.71 -1.84
CA ARG A 93 -18.79 -1.33 -1.26
C ARG A 93 -19.40 -0.06 -1.88
N GLY A 94 -19.24 0.12 -3.17
CA GLY A 94 -19.77 1.27 -3.91
C GLY A 94 -18.88 2.52 -3.89
N GLY A 95 -17.72 2.48 -3.24
CA GLY A 95 -16.73 3.56 -3.30
C GLY A 95 -16.01 3.60 -4.64
N ALA A 96 -15.50 4.76 -5.03
CA ALA A 96 -14.70 4.97 -6.23
C ALA A 96 -13.25 4.48 -6.06
N THR A 97 -12.54 4.31 -7.17
CA THR A 97 -11.15 3.80 -7.15
C THR A 97 -10.19 4.66 -6.35
N ASP A 98 -10.33 5.98 -6.41
CA ASP A 98 -9.52 6.96 -5.68
C ASP A 98 -9.81 7.01 -4.17
N GLN A 99 -10.88 6.32 -3.74
CA GLN A 99 -11.25 6.18 -2.34
C GLN A 99 -10.61 4.96 -1.67
N ASN A 100 -9.79 4.20 -2.37
CA ASN A 100 -9.00 3.11 -1.83
C ASN A 100 -7.56 3.57 -1.59
N LEU A 101 -7.00 3.24 -0.43
CA LEU A 101 -5.58 3.43 -0.14
C LEU A 101 -4.85 2.13 -0.38
N ILE A 102 -3.82 2.16 -1.22
CA ILE A 102 -2.98 1.00 -1.48
C ILE A 102 -1.58 1.32 -1.01
N LEU A 103 -1.10 0.53 -0.07
CA LEU A 103 0.20 0.68 0.56
C LEU A 103 1.09 -0.51 0.22
N LEU A 104 2.36 -0.22 -0.02
CA LEU A 104 3.45 -1.19 -0.08
C LEU A 104 4.52 -0.76 0.93
N ASN A 105 4.66 -1.54 2.02
CA ASN A 105 5.61 -1.23 3.09
C ASN A 105 5.54 0.23 3.59
N ASP A 106 4.33 0.67 3.99
CA ASP A 106 3.95 2.02 4.44
C ASP A 106 3.88 3.11 3.34
N GLY A 107 4.49 2.92 2.16
CA GLY A 107 4.44 3.86 1.05
C GLY A 107 3.21 3.69 0.18
N THR A 108 2.76 4.77 -0.45
CA THR A 108 1.55 4.80 -1.29
C THR A 108 1.87 4.38 -2.73
N ILE A 109 1.11 3.44 -3.26
CA ILE A 109 1.14 3.08 -4.69
C ILE A 109 -0.09 3.70 -5.38
N TYR A 110 0.16 4.65 -6.27
CA TYR A 110 -0.90 5.40 -6.96
C TYR A 110 -1.52 4.61 -8.11
N ASN A 111 -0.72 3.85 -8.85
CA ASN A 111 -1.20 2.92 -9.86
C ASN A 111 -0.74 1.51 -9.51
N PRO A 112 -1.63 0.65 -8.99
CA PRO A 112 -1.27 -0.69 -8.52
C PRO A 112 -1.25 -1.75 -9.62
N ASN A 113 -1.37 -1.35 -10.88
CA ASN A 113 -1.52 -2.28 -12.00
C ASN A 113 -0.49 -2.03 -13.10
N HIS A 114 -0.16 -3.10 -13.82
CA HIS A 114 0.53 -3.07 -15.10
C HIS A 114 -0.44 -3.36 -16.24
N LEU A 115 -0.17 -2.77 -17.41
CA LEU A 115 -0.90 -3.02 -18.66
C LEU A 115 -2.42 -3.01 -18.46
N PHE A 116 -2.97 -1.90 -17.92
CA PHE A 116 -4.42 -1.70 -17.72
C PHE A 116 -5.10 -2.74 -16.82
N GLY A 117 -4.40 -3.30 -15.86
CA GLY A 117 -4.97 -4.25 -14.92
C GLY A 117 -4.86 -5.71 -15.33
N PHE A 118 -4.10 -6.03 -16.36
CA PHE A 118 -3.77 -7.42 -16.67
C PHE A 118 -2.87 -8.06 -15.61
N PHE A 119 -1.99 -7.27 -14.98
CA PHE A 119 -1.11 -7.72 -13.90
C PHE A 119 -1.12 -6.73 -12.74
N ALA A 120 -0.98 -7.22 -11.52
CA ALA A 120 -0.71 -6.36 -10.37
C ALA A 120 0.73 -5.81 -10.43
N ALA A 121 0.91 -4.60 -9.92
CA ALA A 121 2.23 -3.98 -9.75
C ALA A 121 3.12 -4.71 -8.72
N PHE A 122 2.57 -5.69 -8.01
CA PHE A 122 3.26 -6.39 -6.94
C PHE A 122 3.64 -7.80 -7.39
N ASN A 123 4.94 -8.08 -7.50
CA ASN A 123 5.39 -9.45 -7.67
C ASN A 123 5.03 -10.27 -6.41
N SER A 124 4.14 -11.25 -6.56
CA SER A 124 3.65 -12.08 -5.46
C SER A 124 4.75 -12.81 -4.69
N ASP A 125 5.90 -13.06 -5.32
CA ASP A 125 7.02 -13.75 -4.67
C ASP A 125 7.77 -12.86 -3.68
N MET A 126 7.63 -11.52 -3.76
CA MET A 126 8.18 -10.57 -2.78
C MET A 126 7.20 -10.23 -1.65
N VAL A 127 5.95 -10.65 -1.74
CA VAL A 127 4.92 -10.30 -0.77
C VAL A 127 4.80 -11.38 0.30
N LYS A 128 4.83 -10.95 1.57
CA LYS A 128 4.52 -11.79 2.73
C LYS A 128 3.01 -11.98 2.85
N GLU A 129 2.29 -10.87 2.93
CA GLU A 129 0.85 -10.83 3.07
C GLU A 129 0.29 -9.50 2.59
N ALA A 130 -0.99 -9.50 2.26
CA ALA A 130 -1.76 -8.31 1.95
C ALA A 130 -3.02 -8.31 2.81
N GLU A 131 -3.22 -7.24 3.56
CA GLU A 131 -4.39 -7.04 4.40
C GLU A 131 -5.32 -6.04 3.75
N ILE A 132 -6.56 -6.45 3.53
CA ILE A 132 -7.59 -5.54 3.05
C ILE A 132 -8.61 -5.25 4.15
N TYR A 133 -8.85 -3.96 4.40
CA TYR A 133 -9.86 -3.45 5.31
C TYR A 133 -10.98 -2.81 4.48
N LYS A 134 -12.14 -3.47 4.43
CA LYS A 134 -13.34 -3.02 3.69
C LYS A 134 -14.35 -2.30 4.60
N SER A 135 -14.15 -2.38 5.90
CA SER A 135 -14.86 -1.66 6.98
C SER A 135 -14.10 -1.85 8.29
N SER A 136 -14.53 -1.23 9.37
CA SER A 136 -13.81 -1.21 10.66
C SER A 136 -12.31 -0.92 10.50
N ILE A 137 -12.00 0.10 9.67
CA ILE A 137 -10.63 0.48 9.34
C ILE A 137 -9.94 1.00 10.59
N PRO A 138 -8.78 0.45 11.00
CA PRO A 138 -8.06 0.92 12.19
C PRO A 138 -7.69 2.40 12.14
N ALA A 139 -7.60 3.05 13.31
CA ALA A 139 -7.35 4.50 13.41
C ALA A 139 -5.99 4.95 12.82
N GLN A 140 -5.02 4.04 12.72
CA GLN A 140 -3.73 4.30 12.06
C GLN A 140 -3.86 4.60 10.57
N TYR A 141 -4.93 4.15 9.92
CA TYR A 141 -5.19 4.41 8.50
C TYR A 141 -6.20 5.55 8.32
N GLY A 142 -6.00 6.34 7.26
CA GLY A 142 -6.89 7.44 6.89
C GLY A 142 -6.50 8.03 5.54
N GLY A 143 -7.13 9.17 5.18
CA GLY A 143 -6.91 9.84 3.90
C GLY A 143 -7.66 9.23 2.71
N ARG A 144 -8.33 8.08 2.91
CA ARG A 144 -9.24 7.43 1.94
C ARG A 144 -10.43 6.87 2.70
N ILE A 145 -11.60 6.79 2.03
CA ILE A 145 -12.88 6.54 2.72
C ILE A 145 -13.53 5.19 2.40
N SER A 146 -13.02 4.44 1.42
CA SER A 146 -13.63 3.18 0.99
C SER A 146 -12.91 1.96 1.55
N SER A 147 -11.63 1.79 1.26
CA SER A 147 -10.85 0.66 1.74
C SER A 147 -9.36 0.98 1.90
N ILE A 148 -8.67 0.11 2.64
CA ILE A 148 -7.21 0.11 2.75
C ILE A 148 -6.71 -1.26 2.32
N LEU A 149 -5.79 -1.32 1.39
CA LEU A 149 -5.02 -2.50 1.04
C LEU A 149 -3.57 -2.26 1.48
N ASP A 150 -3.15 -2.93 2.53
CA ASP A 150 -1.79 -2.84 3.07
C ASP A 150 -0.99 -4.09 2.70
N ILE A 151 0.06 -3.91 1.89
CA ILE A 151 0.89 -4.98 1.37
C ILE A 151 2.24 -4.94 2.06
N THR A 152 2.56 -6.02 2.75
CA THR A 152 3.83 -6.18 3.44
C THR A 152 4.75 -7.10 2.64
N GLY A 153 5.97 -6.62 2.37
CA GLY A 153 7.03 -7.41 1.74
C GLY A 153 7.61 -8.45 2.69
N LYS A 154 8.04 -9.58 2.15
CA LYS A 154 8.71 -10.62 2.94
C LYS A 154 10.17 -10.26 3.19
N GLU A 155 10.69 -10.60 4.37
CA GLU A 155 12.12 -10.58 4.60
C GLU A 155 12.79 -11.77 3.87
N ALA A 156 13.99 -11.53 3.35
CA ALA A 156 14.79 -12.58 2.74
C ALA A 156 15.29 -13.59 3.78
N ASN A 157 15.60 -14.81 3.32
CA ASN A 157 16.20 -15.83 4.15
C ASN A 157 17.53 -15.32 4.75
N LYS A 158 17.67 -15.42 6.07
CA LYS A 158 18.88 -14.97 6.81
C LYS A 158 19.92 -16.06 7.02
N GLU A 159 19.57 -17.32 6.71
CA GLU A 159 20.44 -18.48 6.97
C GLU A 159 21.19 -18.94 5.74
N LYS A 160 20.49 -19.02 4.60
CA LYS A 160 21.03 -19.56 3.35
C LYS A 160 20.53 -18.80 2.13
N PHE A 161 21.35 -18.80 1.08
CA PHE A 161 20.95 -18.30 -0.21
C PHE A 161 19.77 -19.14 -0.76
N THR A 162 18.73 -18.45 -1.17
CA THR A 162 17.57 -19.05 -1.85
C THR A 162 17.17 -18.18 -3.02
N GLY A 163 16.46 -18.75 -3.98
CA GLY A 163 15.96 -18.00 -5.11
C GLY A 163 14.96 -18.79 -5.90
N SER A 164 14.24 -18.08 -6.76
CA SER A 164 13.32 -18.65 -7.73
C SER A 164 13.41 -17.90 -9.06
N ALA A 165 13.32 -18.62 -10.16
CA ALA A 165 13.20 -18.06 -11.50
C ALA A 165 12.00 -18.69 -12.19
N GLY A 166 11.29 -17.90 -12.99
CA GLY A 166 10.15 -18.35 -13.76
C GLY A 166 10.15 -17.73 -15.15
N ILE A 167 9.88 -18.54 -16.16
CA ILE A 167 9.69 -18.10 -17.54
C ILE A 167 8.31 -18.57 -17.97
N GLY A 168 7.42 -17.63 -18.26
CA GLY A 168 6.08 -17.87 -18.76
C GLY A 168 5.94 -17.47 -20.23
N LEU A 169 4.72 -17.54 -20.76
CA LEU A 169 4.43 -17.15 -22.15
C LEU A 169 4.62 -15.66 -22.40
N VAL A 170 4.36 -14.84 -21.41
CA VAL A 170 4.36 -13.36 -21.52
C VAL A 170 5.22 -12.65 -20.50
N THR A 171 5.60 -13.33 -19.42
CA THR A 171 6.38 -12.76 -18.32
C THR A 171 7.54 -13.66 -17.93
N SER A 172 8.61 -13.03 -17.45
CA SER A 172 9.71 -13.70 -16.76
C SER A 172 9.96 -13.00 -15.44
N LYS A 173 10.37 -13.78 -14.43
CA LYS A 173 10.66 -13.28 -13.09
C LYS A 173 11.87 -13.96 -12.48
N LEU A 174 12.57 -13.20 -11.63
CA LEU A 174 13.72 -13.69 -10.86
C LEU A 174 13.62 -13.11 -9.44
N ASN A 175 13.77 -13.97 -8.45
CA ASN A 175 13.82 -13.58 -7.05
C ASN A 175 15.05 -14.22 -6.40
N LEU A 176 15.82 -13.44 -5.68
CA LEU A 176 17.02 -13.86 -4.98
C LEU A 176 16.93 -13.43 -3.53
N GLU A 177 17.21 -14.33 -2.62
CA GLU A 177 17.28 -14.08 -1.18
C GLU A 177 18.69 -14.37 -0.72
N ILE A 178 19.40 -13.33 -0.31
CA ILE A 178 20.85 -13.36 -0.07
C ILE A 178 21.11 -13.03 1.39
N PRO A 179 21.60 -13.99 2.22
CA PRO A 179 22.11 -13.69 3.54
C PRO A 179 23.48 -13.00 3.42
N ILE A 180 23.54 -11.74 3.85
CA ILE A 180 24.81 -10.99 3.88
C ILE A 180 25.56 -11.26 5.19
N ILE A 181 24.82 -11.23 6.31
CA ILE A 181 25.33 -11.60 7.61
C ILE A 181 24.34 -12.61 8.20
N LYS A 182 24.81 -13.83 8.44
CA LYS A 182 23.97 -14.91 8.94
C LYS A 182 23.18 -14.45 10.17
N ASP A 183 21.88 -14.77 10.18
CA ASP A 183 20.90 -14.45 11.24
C ASP A 183 20.68 -12.94 11.50
N ARG A 184 21.38 -12.05 10.79
CA ARG A 184 21.31 -10.60 11.01
C ARG A 184 20.88 -9.80 9.79
N THR A 185 21.57 -9.99 8.66
CA THR A 185 21.34 -9.15 7.47
C THR A 185 21.02 -9.99 6.28
N SER A 186 19.91 -9.69 5.64
CA SER A 186 19.51 -10.32 4.38
C SER A 186 19.04 -9.30 3.37
N VAL A 187 19.17 -9.64 2.08
CA VAL A 187 18.71 -8.85 0.96
C VAL A 187 17.82 -9.71 0.08
N LEU A 188 16.63 -9.24 -0.21
CA LEU A 188 15.76 -9.76 -1.25
C LEU A 188 15.89 -8.86 -2.47
N LEU A 189 16.16 -9.47 -3.63
CA LEU A 189 16.11 -8.82 -4.93
C LEU A 189 15.04 -9.54 -5.77
N SER A 190 14.14 -8.77 -6.33
CA SER A 190 13.06 -9.28 -7.17
C SER A 190 12.99 -8.48 -8.45
N GLY A 191 12.90 -9.14 -9.57
CA GLY A 191 12.69 -8.52 -10.88
C GLY A 191 11.68 -9.31 -11.69
N ARG A 192 10.83 -8.60 -12.42
CA ARG A 192 9.86 -9.15 -13.34
C ARG A 192 9.79 -8.29 -14.60
N THR A 193 9.61 -8.91 -15.73
CA THR A 193 9.41 -8.22 -17.02
C THR A 193 8.42 -8.97 -17.89
N THR A 194 7.75 -8.23 -18.78
CA THR A 194 6.90 -8.82 -19.83
C THR A 194 7.49 -8.60 -21.22
N TYR A 195 7.19 -9.52 -22.13
CA TYR A 195 7.56 -9.51 -23.54
C TYR A 195 6.35 -9.87 -24.42
N SER A 196 5.25 -9.15 -24.23
CA SER A 196 3.97 -9.42 -24.89
C SER A 196 3.89 -8.92 -26.35
N ASP A 197 4.88 -8.18 -26.85
CA ASP A 197 4.89 -7.61 -28.21
C ASP A 197 4.72 -8.69 -29.31
N TRP A 198 5.21 -9.91 -29.09
CA TRP A 198 5.07 -10.99 -30.05
C TRP A 198 3.61 -11.47 -30.18
N ILE A 199 2.83 -11.43 -29.10
CA ILE A 199 1.40 -11.75 -29.12
C ILE A 199 0.64 -10.70 -29.91
N MET A 200 0.95 -9.43 -29.68
CA MET A 200 0.31 -8.32 -30.40
C MET A 200 0.47 -8.48 -31.91
N LYS A 201 1.64 -8.90 -32.38
CA LYS A 201 1.91 -9.16 -33.81
C LYS A 201 1.10 -10.31 -34.39
N GLN A 202 0.60 -11.25 -33.59
CA GLN A 202 -0.24 -12.37 -34.03
C GLN A 202 -1.72 -12.01 -34.11
N LEU A 203 -2.12 -10.84 -33.60
CA LEU A 203 -3.51 -10.42 -33.65
C LEU A 203 -3.95 -10.09 -35.08
N PRO A 204 -5.23 -10.32 -35.42
CA PRO A 204 -5.76 -9.94 -36.72
C PRO A 204 -5.65 -8.44 -36.95
N GLU A 205 -5.42 -8.01 -38.20
CA GLU A 205 -5.36 -6.57 -38.55
C GLU A 205 -6.62 -5.80 -38.13
N LYS A 206 -7.77 -6.45 -38.23
CA LYS A 206 -9.07 -5.88 -37.83
C LYS A 206 -9.19 -5.62 -36.32
N SER A 207 -8.29 -6.14 -35.49
CA SER A 207 -8.31 -5.91 -34.03
C SER A 207 -7.94 -4.47 -33.67
N GLY A 208 -7.24 -3.74 -34.53
CA GLY A 208 -6.67 -2.43 -34.24
C GLY A 208 -5.42 -2.47 -33.35
N TYR A 209 -5.00 -3.66 -32.87
CA TYR A 209 -3.90 -3.83 -31.90
C TYR A 209 -2.66 -4.51 -32.50
N LYS A 210 -2.69 -4.97 -33.75
CA LYS A 210 -1.59 -5.73 -34.38
C LYS A 210 -0.26 -5.01 -34.37
N ASN A 211 -0.26 -3.68 -34.49
CA ASN A 211 0.92 -2.83 -34.46
C ASN A 211 1.15 -2.19 -33.09
N GLY A 212 0.39 -2.63 -32.10
CA GLY A 212 0.54 -2.18 -30.73
C GLY A 212 1.79 -2.72 -30.07
N THR A 213 2.21 -2.05 -29.03
CA THR A 213 3.26 -2.51 -28.11
C THR A 213 2.72 -2.48 -26.69
N ALA A 214 3.09 -3.48 -25.91
CA ALA A 214 2.73 -3.54 -24.51
C ALA A 214 3.87 -4.20 -23.72
N GLY A 215 4.37 -3.54 -22.71
CA GLY A 215 5.45 -4.08 -21.92
C GLY A 215 5.60 -3.37 -20.59
N PHE A 216 6.02 -4.11 -19.58
CA PHE A 216 6.42 -3.55 -18.30
C PHE A 216 7.63 -4.30 -17.74
N TYR A 217 8.31 -3.65 -16.82
CA TYR A 217 9.20 -4.32 -15.88
C TYR A 217 9.04 -3.71 -14.50
N ASP A 218 9.27 -4.52 -13.48
CA ASP A 218 9.36 -4.09 -12.10
C ASP A 218 10.58 -4.68 -11.40
N LEU A 219 11.12 -3.91 -10.48
CA LEU A 219 12.25 -4.24 -9.64
C LEU A 219 11.90 -3.92 -8.18
N ALA A 220 12.21 -4.83 -7.28
CA ALA A 220 12.06 -4.62 -5.86
C ALA A 220 13.29 -5.08 -5.09
N THR A 221 13.60 -4.37 -4.03
CA THR A 221 14.64 -4.75 -3.08
C THR A 221 14.15 -4.58 -1.65
N ILE A 222 14.50 -5.51 -0.80
CA ILE A 222 14.24 -5.43 0.64
C ILE A 222 15.53 -5.77 1.35
N VAL A 223 16.06 -4.83 2.12
CA VAL A 223 17.22 -5.05 2.99
C VAL A 223 16.73 -5.11 4.42
N ALA A 224 16.88 -6.25 5.06
CA ALA A 224 16.52 -6.44 6.46
C ALA A 224 17.78 -6.58 7.30
N HIS A 225 17.90 -5.78 8.36
CA HIS A 225 19.00 -5.83 9.30
C HIS A 225 18.51 -5.87 10.74
N LYS A 226 18.96 -6.89 11.48
CA LYS A 226 18.73 -7.04 12.92
C LYS A 226 19.96 -6.58 13.67
N PHE A 227 19.89 -5.42 14.33
CA PHE A 227 20.96 -4.94 15.21
C PHE A 227 21.08 -5.79 16.45
N ASN A 228 19.93 -6.09 17.07
CA ASN A 228 19.76 -6.95 18.25
C ASN A 228 18.27 -7.36 18.35
N ASP A 229 17.86 -8.04 19.43
CA ASP A 229 16.48 -8.50 19.61
C ASP A 229 15.47 -7.35 19.78
N LYS A 230 15.94 -6.17 20.18
CA LYS A 230 15.10 -4.98 20.40
C LYS A 230 15.04 -4.06 19.18
N HIS A 231 16.03 -4.09 18.29
CA HIS A 231 16.14 -3.14 17.19
C HIS A 231 16.39 -3.86 15.86
N SER A 232 15.54 -3.56 14.89
CA SER A 232 15.71 -3.99 13.50
C SER A 232 15.33 -2.87 12.53
N LEU A 233 15.95 -2.87 11.36
CA LEU A 233 15.72 -1.91 10.29
C LEU A 233 15.43 -2.67 9.00
N ASN A 234 14.36 -2.31 8.34
CA ASN A 234 14.03 -2.75 6.99
C ASN A 234 14.04 -1.56 6.05
N VAL A 235 14.75 -1.70 4.93
CA VAL A 235 14.76 -0.70 3.85
C VAL A 235 14.14 -1.34 2.62
N TYR A 236 13.19 -0.65 2.02
CA TYR A 236 12.40 -1.10 0.89
C TYR A 236 12.65 -0.20 -0.31
N GLY A 237 12.76 -0.79 -1.49
CA GLY A 237 12.78 -0.10 -2.75
C GLY A 237 11.92 -0.86 -3.76
N TYR A 238 11.08 -0.14 -4.47
CA TYR A 238 10.27 -0.65 -5.57
C TYR A 238 10.28 0.35 -6.71
N TYR A 239 10.49 -0.14 -7.92
CA TYR A 239 10.38 0.65 -9.15
C TYR A 239 9.67 -0.15 -10.22
N SER A 240 8.76 0.49 -10.95
CA SER A 240 8.15 -0.09 -12.13
C SER A 240 8.06 0.89 -13.29
N HIS A 241 8.09 0.35 -14.50
CA HIS A 241 7.91 1.08 -15.75
C HIS A 241 6.97 0.32 -16.66
N ASP A 242 5.94 1.01 -17.13
CA ASP A 242 4.99 0.52 -18.11
C ASP A 242 5.05 1.33 -19.39
N ARG A 243 4.93 0.65 -20.51
CA ARG A 243 4.78 1.25 -21.83
C ARG A 243 3.74 0.51 -22.62
N PHE A 244 2.90 1.24 -23.29
CA PHE A 244 1.95 0.64 -24.22
C PHE A 244 1.54 1.61 -25.32
N ALA A 245 1.15 1.08 -26.45
CA ALA A 245 0.53 1.76 -27.56
C ALA A 245 -0.49 0.80 -28.16
N PHE A 246 -1.72 1.22 -28.31
CA PHE A 246 -2.75 0.41 -28.96
C PHE A 246 -2.56 0.36 -30.48
N ASN A 247 -2.07 1.47 -31.02
CA ASN A 247 -1.73 1.66 -32.43
C ASN A 247 -0.42 2.47 -32.51
N SER A 248 0.00 2.83 -33.69
CA SER A 248 1.21 3.64 -33.86
C SER A 248 1.08 5.09 -33.41
N ASN A 249 -0.14 5.58 -33.17
CA ASN A 249 -0.39 7.02 -33.01
C ASN A 249 -0.16 7.51 -31.59
N GLU A 250 -0.69 6.81 -30.60
CA GLU A 250 -0.60 7.22 -29.21
C GLU A 250 0.25 6.25 -28.39
N LYS A 251 1.19 6.80 -27.65
CA LYS A 251 2.09 6.08 -26.76
C LYS A 251 1.84 6.51 -25.33
N TYR A 252 1.69 5.57 -24.47
CA TYR A 252 1.44 5.74 -23.04
C TYR A 252 2.60 5.18 -22.25
N GLY A 253 2.95 5.86 -21.17
CA GLY A 253 3.94 5.36 -20.22
C GLY A 253 3.64 5.85 -18.81
N TYR A 254 3.94 5.02 -17.82
CA TYR A 254 3.88 5.41 -16.43
C TYR A 254 4.91 4.68 -15.59
N ASN A 255 5.33 5.33 -14.52
CA ASN A 255 6.30 4.80 -13.57
C ASN A 255 5.75 4.88 -12.16
N ASN A 256 6.11 3.91 -11.33
CA ASN A 256 6.00 4.01 -9.88
C ASN A 256 7.40 3.86 -9.28
N LEU A 257 7.70 4.66 -8.27
CA LEU A 257 8.84 4.51 -7.39
C LEU A 257 8.34 4.59 -5.94
N ASN A 258 8.72 3.62 -5.14
CA ASN A 258 8.50 3.63 -3.71
C ASN A 258 9.82 3.30 -3.02
N ALA A 259 10.25 4.16 -2.10
CA ALA A 259 11.45 3.95 -1.30
C ALA A 259 11.13 4.29 0.14
N SER A 260 11.31 3.33 1.06
CA SER A 260 11.00 3.55 2.47
C SER A 260 11.97 2.81 3.39
N ALA A 261 12.08 3.31 4.61
CA ALA A 261 12.79 2.66 5.69
C ALA A 261 11.89 2.54 6.90
N ARG A 262 11.90 1.40 7.56
CA ARG A 262 11.11 1.11 8.75
C ARG A 262 12.01 0.56 9.85
N TRP A 263 12.12 1.30 10.94
CA TRP A 263 12.85 0.90 12.13
C TRP A 263 11.87 0.41 13.19
N ARG A 264 12.07 -0.83 13.65
CA ARG A 264 11.36 -1.40 14.79
C ARG A 264 12.20 -1.23 16.04
N ALA A 265 11.58 -0.73 17.12
CA ALA A 265 12.19 -0.56 18.43
C ALA A 265 11.30 -1.18 19.52
N VAL A 266 11.82 -2.13 20.25
CA VAL A 266 11.18 -2.72 21.43
C VAL A 266 11.71 -1.99 22.65
N PHE A 267 10.90 -1.13 23.25
CA PHE A 267 11.29 -0.35 24.43
C PHE A 267 11.24 -1.20 25.69
N ASN A 268 10.22 -2.01 25.83
CA ASN A 268 10.05 -3.00 26.89
C ASN A 268 9.08 -4.09 26.44
N GLU A 269 8.74 -5.03 27.32
CA GLU A 269 7.86 -6.17 27.02
C GLU A 269 6.43 -5.77 26.57
N LYS A 270 6.01 -4.54 26.88
CA LYS A 270 4.65 -4.05 26.60
C LYS A 270 4.62 -2.98 25.53
N LEU A 271 5.73 -2.32 25.21
CA LEU A 271 5.78 -1.19 24.29
C LEU A 271 6.72 -1.44 23.12
N ILE A 272 6.17 -1.44 21.93
CA ILE A 272 6.89 -1.52 20.66
C ILE A 272 6.57 -0.27 19.85
N GLY A 273 7.58 0.28 19.18
CA GLY A 273 7.46 1.38 18.24
C GLY A 273 7.98 1.01 16.86
N TYR A 274 7.34 1.54 15.85
CA TYR A 274 7.77 1.50 14.45
C TYR A 274 7.90 2.92 13.94
N PHE A 275 9.06 3.24 13.38
CA PHE A 275 9.34 4.54 12.80
C PHE A 275 9.62 4.34 11.32
N SER A 276 8.79 4.94 10.48
CA SER A 276 8.90 4.82 9.03
C SER A 276 9.08 6.18 8.38
N ALA A 277 9.91 6.23 7.36
CA ALA A 277 10.04 7.38 6.48
C ALA A 277 10.19 6.89 5.04
N GLY A 278 9.69 7.65 4.08
CA GLY A 278 9.80 7.24 2.70
C GLY A 278 9.42 8.32 1.70
N TYR A 279 9.63 7.95 0.45
CA TYR A 279 9.35 8.74 -0.74
C TYR A 279 8.63 7.87 -1.76
N ASP A 280 7.52 8.38 -2.27
CA ASP A 280 6.71 7.76 -3.32
C ASP A 280 6.63 8.71 -4.51
N HIS A 281 6.79 8.17 -5.70
CA HIS A 281 6.66 8.90 -6.94
C HIS A 281 5.82 8.11 -7.93
N TYR A 282 4.96 8.83 -8.61
CA TYR A 282 4.20 8.33 -9.74
C TYR A 282 4.23 9.35 -10.86
N ASP A 283 4.56 8.95 -12.06
CA ASP A 283 4.43 9.78 -13.24
C ASP A 283 3.69 9.05 -14.37
N TYR A 284 3.02 9.82 -15.19
CA TYR A 284 2.28 9.38 -16.36
C TYR A 284 2.56 10.30 -17.54
N ASN A 285 2.67 9.71 -18.71
CA ASN A 285 2.76 10.46 -19.95
C ASN A 285 1.95 9.78 -21.06
N ASN A 286 1.34 10.62 -21.90
CA ASN A 286 0.72 10.24 -23.17
C ASN A 286 1.33 11.10 -24.26
N ARG A 287 1.74 10.50 -25.39
CA ARG A 287 2.34 11.17 -26.53
C ARG A 287 1.66 10.75 -27.82
N GLU A 288 1.32 11.75 -28.64
CA GLU A 288 0.93 11.59 -30.04
C GLU A 288 2.07 12.14 -30.92
N THR A 289 2.58 11.34 -31.84
CA THR A 289 3.75 11.71 -32.66
C THR A 289 3.58 11.48 -34.16
N VAL A 290 2.46 10.90 -34.61
CA VAL A 290 2.25 10.55 -36.02
C VAL A 290 1.86 11.75 -36.85
N ASN A 291 0.99 12.60 -36.32
CA ASN A 291 0.65 13.86 -36.95
C ASN A 291 1.57 14.96 -36.43
N ALA A 292 2.66 15.25 -37.16
CA ALA A 292 3.68 16.19 -36.71
C ALA A 292 3.10 17.57 -36.34
N SER A 293 2.08 18.07 -37.06
CA SER A 293 1.46 19.37 -36.79
C SER A 293 0.57 19.39 -35.53
N ALA A 294 0.06 18.24 -35.11
CA ALA A 294 -0.77 18.07 -33.92
C ALA A 294 -0.08 17.26 -32.80
N ALA A 295 1.20 16.96 -32.96
CA ALA A 295 1.97 16.13 -32.02
C ALA A 295 2.05 16.81 -30.65
N TYR A 296 1.76 16.03 -29.60
CA TYR A 296 1.71 16.52 -28.24
C TYR A 296 2.27 15.51 -27.23
N LYS A 297 2.64 16.06 -26.10
CA LYS A 297 2.91 15.29 -24.87
C LYS A 297 2.05 15.85 -23.75
N LEU A 298 1.24 14.96 -23.16
CA LEU A 298 0.52 15.21 -21.91
C LEU A 298 1.25 14.46 -20.79
N SER A 299 1.56 15.14 -19.70
CA SER A 299 2.22 14.50 -18.55
C SER A 299 1.71 15.06 -17.22
N PHE A 300 1.69 14.23 -16.19
CA PHE A 300 1.48 14.63 -14.80
C PHE A 300 2.32 13.76 -13.87
N ASP A 301 2.60 14.26 -12.68
CA ASP A 301 3.36 13.54 -11.68
C ASP A 301 2.91 13.85 -10.24
N ILE A 302 3.12 12.89 -9.37
CA ILE A 302 2.87 12.99 -7.93
C ILE A 302 4.15 12.58 -7.21
N ASN A 303 4.63 13.46 -6.34
CA ASN A 303 5.72 13.17 -5.41
C ASN A 303 5.18 13.28 -3.99
N GLN A 304 5.43 12.28 -3.17
CA GLN A 304 4.98 12.21 -1.79
C GLN A 304 6.15 11.83 -0.89
N TYR A 305 6.37 12.62 0.14
CA TYR A 305 7.28 12.27 1.24
C TYR A 305 6.45 11.97 2.47
N PHE A 306 6.82 10.96 3.24
CA PHE A 306 6.11 10.66 4.48
C PHE A 306 7.05 10.33 5.62
N VAL A 307 6.57 10.64 6.82
CA VAL A 307 7.10 10.15 8.09
C VAL A 307 5.96 9.62 8.93
N LYS A 308 6.21 8.55 9.68
CA LYS A 308 5.22 7.85 10.47
C LYS A 308 5.87 7.30 11.73
N ALA A 309 5.16 7.37 12.84
CA ALA A 309 5.53 6.66 14.07
C ALA A 309 4.29 5.98 14.63
N ASP A 310 4.37 4.67 14.77
CA ASP A 310 3.32 3.81 15.30
C ASP A 310 3.80 3.18 16.60
N PHE A 311 2.97 3.18 17.62
CA PHE A 311 3.26 2.53 18.89
C PHE A 311 2.14 1.57 19.24
N THR A 312 2.52 0.39 19.70
CA THR A 312 1.62 -0.57 20.32
C THR A 312 2.03 -0.79 21.76
N ASN A 313 1.09 -0.57 22.68
CA ASN A 313 1.30 -0.76 24.10
C ASN A 313 0.25 -1.71 24.69
N ILE A 314 0.69 -2.82 25.26
CA ILE A 314 -0.16 -3.77 25.96
C ILE A 314 -0.31 -3.29 27.41
N LEU A 315 -1.44 -2.61 27.69
CA LEU A 315 -1.82 -2.13 29.01
C LEU A 315 -2.67 -3.18 29.72
N ALA A 316 -2.08 -3.92 30.66
CA ALA A 316 -2.72 -5.07 31.26
C ALA A 316 -3.16 -6.11 30.23
N ASP A 317 -3.67 -7.26 30.66
CA ASP A 317 -4.00 -8.39 29.77
C ASP A 317 -5.24 -8.15 28.86
N LYS A 318 -5.87 -6.99 28.97
CA LYS A 318 -7.17 -6.70 28.32
C LYS A 318 -7.17 -5.50 27.39
N HIS A 319 -6.15 -4.67 27.40
CA HIS A 319 -6.08 -3.46 26.59
C HIS A 319 -4.84 -3.45 25.72
N THR A 320 -5.03 -3.28 24.43
CA THR A 320 -3.96 -3.05 23.47
C THR A 320 -4.14 -1.68 22.86
N LEU A 321 -3.32 -0.72 23.32
CA LEU A 321 -3.32 0.64 22.79
C LEU A 321 -2.45 0.73 21.55
N ASN A 322 -3.01 1.25 20.46
CA ASN A 322 -2.32 1.61 19.24
C ASN A 322 -2.40 3.13 19.06
N PHE A 323 -1.27 3.82 19.03
CA PHE A 323 -1.23 5.27 18.89
C PHE A 323 -0.03 5.71 18.07
N GLY A 324 -0.13 6.89 17.50
CA GLY A 324 0.95 7.41 16.68
C GLY A 324 0.55 8.62 15.84
N PHE A 325 1.41 8.89 14.85
CA PHE A 325 1.14 9.92 13.86
C PHE A 325 1.67 9.53 12.49
N LYS A 326 1.10 10.13 11.44
CA LYS A 326 1.61 10.11 10.06
C LYS A 326 1.55 11.52 9.51
N SER A 327 2.62 11.96 8.84
CA SER A 327 2.68 13.23 8.12
C SER A 327 3.15 12.98 6.69
N MET A 328 2.46 13.58 5.71
CA MET A 328 2.72 13.42 4.27
C MET A 328 2.80 14.78 3.60
N LEU A 329 3.87 15.01 2.86
CA LEU A 329 4.07 16.21 2.04
C LEU A 329 3.90 15.84 0.57
N TYR A 330 2.93 16.43 -0.09
CA TYR A 330 2.61 16.23 -1.49
C TYR A 330 3.16 17.35 -2.35
N HIS A 331 3.77 16.96 -3.48
CA HIS A 331 4.10 17.85 -4.59
C HIS A 331 3.46 17.24 -5.84
N ILE A 332 2.45 17.90 -6.39
CA ILE A 332 1.65 17.41 -7.51
C ILE A 332 1.81 18.35 -8.70
N ASN A 333 2.22 17.80 -9.83
CA ASN A 333 2.10 18.43 -11.12
C ASN A 333 0.81 17.91 -11.75
N SER A 334 -0.25 18.72 -11.72
CA SER A 334 -1.60 18.31 -12.10
C SER A 334 -1.80 18.13 -13.60
N GLY A 335 -0.87 18.64 -14.44
CA GLY A 335 -0.87 18.44 -15.87
C GLY A 335 -0.01 19.43 -16.63
N THR A 336 0.73 18.91 -17.60
CA THR A 336 1.45 19.68 -18.60
C THR A 336 1.09 19.13 -19.96
N TYR A 337 0.51 19.95 -20.81
CA TYR A 337 0.24 19.69 -22.22
C TYR A 337 1.16 20.53 -23.05
N GLU A 338 2.01 19.92 -23.86
CA GLU A 338 3.06 20.63 -24.61
C GLU A 338 3.26 20.04 -26.01
N PRO A 339 3.71 20.85 -26.99
CA PRO A 339 4.03 20.35 -28.32
C PRO A 339 5.16 19.29 -28.25
N GLU A 340 5.05 18.27 -29.09
CA GLU A 340 6.08 17.26 -29.29
C GLU A 340 6.71 17.48 -30.68
N GLY A 341 8.00 17.83 -30.71
CA GLY A 341 8.72 18.17 -31.92
C GLY A 341 8.55 19.64 -32.39
N SER A 342 9.36 20.03 -33.40
CA SER A 342 9.43 21.41 -33.87
C SER A 342 8.33 21.83 -34.85
N GLU A 343 7.61 20.86 -35.40
CA GLU A 343 6.53 21.10 -36.38
C GLU A 343 5.15 21.19 -35.76
N SER A 344 5.04 20.93 -34.45
CA SER A 344 3.75 20.94 -33.76
C SER A 344 3.25 22.36 -33.52
N PHE A 345 1.99 22.59 -33.88
CA PHE A 345 1.24 23.82 -33.58
C PHE A 345 0.48 23.76 -32.25
N VAL A 346 0.66 22.68 -31.49
CA VAL A 346 0.05 22.54 -30.16
C VAL A 346 0.51 23.65 -29.25
N LYS A 347 -0.43 24.31 -28.60
CA LYS A 347 -0.15 25.37 -27.66
C LYS A 347 0.16 24.78 -26.28
N LYS A 348 1.29 25.16 -25.71
CA LYS A 348 1.67 24.71 -24.38
C LYS A 348 0.67 25.23 -23.35
N ASP A 349 0.15 24.31 -22.53
CA ASP A 349 -0.69 24.58 -21.37
C ASP A 349 -0.15 23.84 -20.15
N VAL A 350 -0.05 24.54 -19.04
CA VAL A 350 0.53 24.00 -17.80
C VAL A 350 -0.37 24.35 -16.65
N LEU A 351 -0.96 23.33 -16.06
CA LEU A 351 -1.74 23.49 -14.84
C LEU A 351 -0.84 23.88 -13.66
N GLN A 352 -1.37 24.70 -12.78
CA GLN A 352 -0.66 25.14 -11.60
C GLN A 352 -0.32 23.94 -10.70
N LYS A 353 0.94 23.88 -10.25
CA LYS A 353 1.40 22.81 -9.35
C LYS A 353 0.78 22.96 -7.96
N ASP A 354 0.41 21.84 -7.37
CA ASP A 354 -0.17 21.78 -6.04
C ASP A 354 0.85 21.25 -5.02
N LYS A 355 0.83 21.85 -3.84
CA LYS A 355 1.56 21.36 -2.67
C LYS A 355 0.60 21.25 -1.49
N ALA A 356 0.71 20.19 -0.72
CA ALA A 356 -0.12 20.02 0.46
C ALA A 356 0.65 19.25 1.55
N LEU A 357 0.33 19.57 2.79
CA LEU A 357 0.77 18.82 3.96
C LEU A 357 -0.45 18.18 4.61
N GLU A 358 -0.43 16.85 4.72
CA GLU A 358 -1.44 16.09 5.45
C GLU A 358 -0.79 15.48 6.69
N THR A 359 -1.32 15.79 7.87
CA THR A 359 -0.82 15.24 9.13
C THR A 359 -1.98 14.69 9.93
N ALA A 360 -1.80 13.55 10.56
CA ALA A 360 -2.81 12.99 11.43
C ALA A 360 -2.19 12.32 12.65
N PHE A 361 -2.88 12.47 13.78
CA PHE A 361 -2.60 11.78 15.03
C PHE A 361 -3.72 10.82 15.33
N TYR A 362 -3.41 9.68 15.91
CA TYR A 362 -4.42 8.67 16.21
C TYR A 362 -4.12 7.94 17.52
N LEU A 363 -5.21 7.46 18.12
CA LEU A 363 -5.23 6.61 19.29
C LEU A 363 -6.36 5.60 19.12
N GLY A 364 -6.08 4.33 19.35
CA GLY A 364 -7.06 3.26 19.35
C GLY A 364 -6.81 2.32 20.53
N ASP A 365 -7.86 1.72 21.05
CA ASP A 365 -7.80 0.72 22.10
C ASP A 365 -8.60 -0.51 21.68
N GLU A 366 -7.94 -1.67 21.68
CA GLU A 366 -8.59 -2.97 21.62
C GLU A 366 -8.79 -3.47 23.03
N TRP A 367 -10.05 -3.48 23.47
CA TRP A 367 -10.44 -3.85 24.83
C TRP A 367 -11.18 -5.19 24.84
N GLU A 368 -10.59 -6.18 25.49
CA GLU A 368 -11.24 -7.44 25.83
C GLU A 368 -12.02 -7.29 27.14
N ILE A 369 -13.27 -6.82 27.06
CA ILE A 369 -14.14 -6.62 28.25
C ILE A 369 -14.37 -7.95 28.95
N THR A 370 -14.71 -8.99 28.17
CA THR A 370 -14.85 -10.37 28.62
C THR A 370 -14.33 -11.31 27.50
N PRO A 371 -14.12 -12.61 27.77
CA PRO A 371 -13.75 -13.55 26.71
C PRO A 371 -14.75 -13.59 25.52
N LYS A 372 -16.00 -13.17 25.77
CA LYS A 372 -17.06 -13.13 24.76
C LYS A 372 -17.26 -11.77 24.11
N LEU A 373 -16.92 -10.67 24.79
CA LEU A 373 -17.16 -9.31 24.34
C LEU A 373 -15.83 -8.56 24.19
N SER A 374 -15.52 -8.15 22.98
CA SER A 374 -14.38 -7.29 22.67
C SER A 374 -14.85 -6.04 21.91
N VAL A 375 -14.24 -4.92 22.19
CA VAL A 375 -14.51 -3.61 21.56
C VAL A 375 -13.20 -3.03 21.07
N ASN A 376 -13.22 -2.48 19.88
CA ASN A 376 -12.14 -1.63 19.37
C ASN A 376 -12.70 -0.24 19.17
N ALA A 377 -12.12 0.73 19.87
CA ALA A 377 -12.50 2.14 19.77
C ALA A 377 -11.28 2.99 19.41
N GLY A 378 -11.43 3.88 18.46
CA GLY A 378 -10.33 4.73 18.00
C GLY A 378 -10.77 6.11 17.57
N ILE A 379 -9.88 7.06 17.76
CA ILE A 379 -9.99 8.43 17.26
C ILE A 379 -8.75 8.75 16.41
N ARG A 380 -8.98 9.42 15.31
CA ARG A 380 -7.95 10.04 14.48
C ARG A 380 -8.30 11.50 14.28
N TYR A 381 -7.33 12.38 14.42
CA TYR A 381 -7.48 13.79 14.08
C TYR A 381 -6.60 14.11 12.90
N SER A 382 -7.21 14.47 11.78
CA SER A 382 -6.51 14.75 10.52
C SER A 382 -6.52 16.25 10.23
N LEU A 383 -5.39 16.75 9.71
CA LEU A 383 -5.18 18.10 9.23
C LEU A 383 -4.66 18.02 7.80
N PHE A 384 -5.26 18.76 6.89
CA PHE A 384 -4.80 18.90 5.50
C PHE A 384 -4.64 20.39 5.20
N SER A 385 -3.44 20.79 4.81
CA SER A 385 -3.11 22.17 4.52
C SER A 385 -2.59 22.31 3.10
N ALA A 386 -3.27 23.10 2.28
CA ALA A 386 -2.74 23.53 1.00
C ALA A 386 -1.58 24.51 1.22
N LEU A 387 -0.48 24.35 0.48
CA LEU A 387 0.75 25.12 0.59
C LEU A 387 1.04 25.90 -0.70
N GLY A 388 1.57 27.12 -0.54
CA GLY A 388 2.14 27.88 -1.66
C GLY A 388 3.49 27.33 -2.16
N PRO A 389 3.97 27.78 -3.32
CA PRO A 389 3.47 28.94 -4.08
C PRO A 389 2.25 28.56 -4.92
N ARG A 390 1.20 29.33 -4.79
CA ARG A 390 -0.03 29.16 -5.59
C ARG A 390 -0.82 30.47 -5.60
N SER A 391 -1.53 30.73 -6.72
CA SER A 391 -2.53 31.78 -6.83
C SER A 391 -3.93 31.15 -6.94
N TYR A 392 -4.90 31.77 -6.34
CA TYR A 392 -6.31 31.40 -6.52
C TYR A 392 -7.16 32.66 -6.66
N TYR A 393 -8.25 32.53 -7.43
CA TYR A 393 -9.16 33.62 -7.70
C TYR A 393 -10.25 33.69 -6.64
N GLN A 394 -10.54 34.90 -6.20
CA GLN A 394 -11.74 35.19 -5.42
C GLN A 394 -12.83 35.64 -6.40
N TYR A 395 -14.01 35.11 -6.27
CA TYR A 395 -15.13 35.43 -7.15
C TYR A 395 -16.18 36.25 -6.40
N ALA A 396 -16.95 37.04 -7.15
CA ALA A 396 -18.07 37.80 -6.58
C ALA A 396 -19.09 36.88 -5.90
N SER A 397 -19.51 37.25 -4.70
CA SER A 397 -20.41 36.45 -3.89
C SER A 397 -21.74 36.17 -4.63
N GLY A 398 -22.15 34.90 -4.68
CA GLY A 398 -23.38 34.48 -5.34
C GLY A 398 -23.30 34.34 -6.86
N MET A 399 -22.14 34.56 -7.47
CA MET A 399 -21.91 34.35 -8.90
C MET A 399 -21.14 33.07 -9.18
N LEU A 400 -21.37 32.46 -10.36
CA LEU A 400 -20.60 31.31 -10.83
C LEU A 400 -19.15 31.72 -11.10
N PRO A 401 -18.16 30.86 -10.80
CA PRO A 401 -16.77 31.10 -11.14
C PRO A 401 -16.58 31.29 -12.65
N HIS A 402 -16.20 32.49 -13.05
CA HIS A 402 -15.89 32.90 -14.42
C HIS A 402 -14.87 34.02 -14.40
N GLU A 403 -14.09 34.20 -15.45
CA GLU A 403 -13.07 35.25 -15.52
C GLU A 403 -13.63 36.64 -15.19
N SER A 404 -14.82 36.96 -15.71
CA SER A 404 -15.51 38.25 -15.47
C SER A 404 -16.02 38.43 -14.05
N THR A 405 -16.09 37.39 -13.25
CA THR A 405 -16.54 37.44 -11.83
C THR A 405 -15.41 37.41 -10.83
N ILE A 406 -14.15 37.41 -11.30
CA ILE A 406 -12.97 37.50 -10.43
C ILE A 406 -12.92 38.88 -9.79
N THR A 407 -12.92 38.91 -8.47
CA THR A 407 -12.82 40.14 -7.66
C THR A 407 -11.39 40.40 -7.16
N ASP A 408 -10.62 39.31 -6.94
CA ASP A 408 -9.25 39.40 -6.44
C ASP A 408 -8.45 38.13 -6.81
N THR A 409 -7.13 38.26 -6.85
CA THR A 409 -6.17 37.15 -7.03
C THR A 409 -5.25 37.10 -5.82
N ILE A 410 -5.47 36.09 -4.98
CA ILE A 410 -4.68 35.88 -3.78
C ILE A 410 -3.50 34.99 -4.13
N THR A 411 -2.27 35.49 -3.92
CA THR A 411 -1.02 34.73 -4.16
C THR A 411 -0.33 34.42 -2.83
N ALA A 412 -0.07 33.13 -2.61
CA ALA A 412 0.70 32.67 -1.48
C ALA A 412 2.14 32.36 -1.91
N GLY A 413 3.12 32.83 -1.15
CA GLY A 413 4.54 32.51 -1.35
C GLY A 413 4.85 31.04 -0.98
N ALA A 414 6.05 30.57 -1.36
CA ALA A 414 6.50 29.21 -1.09
C ALA A 414 6.41 28.83 0.40
N GLY A 415 5.82 27.68 0.67
CA GLY A 415 5.68 27.11 2.02
C GLY A 415 4.64 27.78 2.92
N LYS A 416 3.96 28.84 2.46
CA LYS A 416 2.88 29.46 3.23
C LYS A 416 1.65 28.56 3.24
N PHE A 417 1.04 28.41 4.41
CA PHE A 417 -0.26 27.76 4.56
C PHE A 417 -1.36 28.65 3.96
N MET A 418 -2.13 28.10 3.04
CA MET A 418 -3.20 28.82 2.35
C MET A 418 -4.55 28.55 3.00
N LYS A 419 -4.91 27.29 3.07
CA LYS A 419 -6.16 26.83 3.69
C LYS A 419 -5.94 25.50 4.36
N THR A 420 -6.39 25.40 5.60
CA THR A 420 -6.32 24.16 6.38
C THR A 420 -7.72 23.60 6.60
N TYR A 421 -7.89 22.34 6.26
CA TYR A 421 -9.06 21.54 6.60
C TYR A 421 -8.65 20.57 7.69
N HIS A 422 -9.50 20.37 8.68
CA HIS A 422 -9.19 19.45 9.78
C HIS A 422 -10.44 18.87 10.41
N GLY A 423 -10.29 17.84 11.19
CA GLY A 423 -11.37 17.32 12.01
C GLY A 423 -11.13 15.92 12.56
N PRO A 424 -11.96 15.53 13.53
CA PRO A 424 -11.91 14.20 14.11
C PRO A 424 -12.52 13.16 13.16
N GLU A 425 -12.01 11.96 13.27
CA GLU A 425 -12.50 10.74 12.64
C GLU A 425 -12.65 9.68 13.72
N PHE A 426 -13.77 8.98 13.72
CA PHE A 426 -14.11 8.00 14.75
C PHE A 426 -14.14 6.58 14.20
N ARG A 427 -13.65 5.66 14.97
CA ARG A 427 -13.67 4.23 14.70
C ARG A 427 -14.27 3.50 15.90
N LEU A 428 -15.25 2.67 15.64
CA LEU A 428 -15.84 1.83 16.67
C LEU A 428 -16.20 0.48 16.06
N SER A 429 -15.78 -0.59 16.69
CA SER A 429 -16.26 -1.92 16.35
C SER A 429 -16.38 -2.76 17.61
N ALA A 430 -17.36 -3.64 17.62
CA ALA A 430 -17.63 -4.55 18.72
C ALA A 430 -17.87 -5.95 18.18
N ARG A 431 -17.44 -6.94 18.93
CA ARG A 431 -17.66 -8.36 18.66
C ARG A 431 -18.25 -9.00 19.91
N TYR A 432 -19.34 -9.74 19.72
CA TYR A 432 -19.88 -10.63 20.75
C TYR A 432 -19.87 -12.09 20.26
N ALA A 433 -19.14 -12.95 20.95
CA ALA A 433 -19.08 -14.38 20.67
C ALA A 433 -20.17 -15.12 21.46
N PHE A 434 -21.14 -15.69 20.77
CA PHE A 434 -22.16 -16.55 21.37
C PHE A 434 -21.59 -17.93 21.68
N THR A 435 -20.78 -18.45 20.75
CA THR A 435 -20.02 -19.70 20.85
C THR A 435 -18.64 -19.54 20.28
N ASP A 436 -17.77 -20.54 20.40
CA ASP A 436 -16.43 -20.56 19.81
C ASP A 436 -16.44 -20.51 18.26
N ASN A 437 -17.58 -20.84 17.65
CA ASN A 437 -17.75 -20.91 16.20
C ASN A 437 -18.72 -19.85 15.64
N PHE A 438 -19.36 -19.05 16.50
CA PHE A 438 -20.31 -18.03 16.08
C PHE A 438 -20.16 -16.74 16.85
N SER A 439 -19.95 -15.66 16.14
CA SER A 439 -19.89 -14.30 16.68
C SER A 439 -20.68 -13.31 15.81
N VAL A 440 -21.18 -12.26 16.43
CA VAL A 440 -21.79 -11.10 15.77
C VAL A 440 -20.88 -9.92 15.95
N LYS A 441 -20.72 -9.14 14.88
CA LYS A 441 -19.89 -7.93 14.86
C LYS A 441 -20.70 -6.75 14.37
N ALA A 442 -20.44 -5.58 14.96
CA ALA A 442 -20.96 -4.30 14.53
C ALA A 442 -19.82 -3.30 14.44
N GLY A 443 -19.89 -2.36 13.48
CA GLY A 443 -18.85 -1.35 13.32
C GLY A 443 -19.41 -0.05 12.79
N PHE A 444 -18.74 1.05 13.17
CA PHE A 444 -18.98 2.40 12.70
C PHE A 444 -17.65 3.09 12.42
N ASN A 445 -17.53 3.71 11.24
CA ASN A 445 -16.39 4.51 10.85
C ASN A 445 -16.85 5.88 10.35
N SER A 446 -16.20 6.95 10.85
CA SER A 446 -16.24 8.28 10.27
C SER A 446 -14.86 8.60 9.73
N MET A 447 -14.76 8.88 8.43
CA MET A 447 -13.48 9.07 7.73
C MET A 447 -13.48 10.32 6.89
N ARG A 448 -12.29 10.85 6.57
CA ARG A 448 -12.09 12.02 5.73
C ARG A 448 -11.13 11.71 4.59
N GLN A 449 -11.40 12.29 3.43
CA GLN A 449 -10.53 12.29 2.27
C GLN A 449 -10.39 13.70 1.77
N TYR A 450 -9.17 14.16 1.53
CA TYR A 450 -8.88 15.53 1.10
C TYR A 450 -8.42 15.63 -0.34
N ILE A 451 -7.82 14.56 -0.87
CA ILE A 451 -7.33 14.49 -2.25
C ILE A 451 -8.22 13.54 -3.04
N HIS A 452 -8.75 14.04 -4.16
CA HIS A 452 -9.63 13.30 -5.05
C HIS A 452 -9.05 13.26 -6.47
N LYS A 453 -9.32 12.17 -7.19
CA LYS A 453 -9.05 12.06 -8.62
C LYS A 453 -10.24 12.67 -9.37
N LEU A 454 -9.96 13.64 -10.24
CA LEU A 454 -11.02 14.35 -10.98
C LEU A 454 -11.55 13.55 -12.19
N SER A 455 -10.80 12.55 -12.68
CA SER A 455 -11.20 11.69 -13.78
C SER A 455 -10.75 10.26 -13.53
N ASN A 456 -11.61 9.30 -13.91
CA ASN A 456 -11.26 7.87 -13.94
C ASN A 456 -10.69 7.42 -15.29
N THR A 457 -10.72 8.30 -16.28
CA THR A 457 -10.13 8.06 -17.60
C THR A 457 -8.65 8.43 -17.53
N VAL A 458 -7.81 7.47 -17.80
CA VAL A 458 -6.39 7.64 -18.06
C VAL A 458 -6.18 7.46 -19.53
#